data_e522ad4efbd2ebef187a06680f68c6eb
#
_entry.id   e522ad4efbd2ebef187a06680f68c6eb
#
_cell.length_a   1.000
_cell.length_b   1.000
_cell.length_c   1.000
_cell.angle_alpha   90.00
_cell.angle_beta   90.00
_cell.angle_gamma   90.00
#
_symmetry.space_group_name_H-M   'P 1'
#
loop_
_entity.id
_entity.type
_entity.pdbx_description
1 polymer ?
#
loop_
_entity_poly.entity_id
_entity_poly.type
_entity_poly.pdbx_seq_one_letter_code
_entity_poly.pdbx_strand_id
1 'polypeptide(L)'
;MLRISAGSSGRYCDGLSRRNFVQVGLAGMGSASLGSIMKARAESQSLGHRGKSTSVILIWLDGGPGHMDMYDLKPEAPPEYRGIWKPIPTNVPGFDVTELFPLQAERADRFSIVRSLYHNNGDHFAGGHYMLTGRGGASGADTPGKSPFVGAMATSVLGPRKPGMPAHCAVPYASSIGLRPGYFAANYVGLQHNPFETDGDPNGANFQVQNIAMAQGLSLDRLQDRQGLTKYFDKLRRDTDTRGTLQAMDRFEQQAYDLVTGENARRAFDINTEDPRLRDRYGRHTWGQSCLLARRLVEAGSTWVSVHFGGWDHHWDLKSGMENYLPLVDRAVAALFDDLTVRGLYDDVLVVLCGEFSRTPRMNDGGNGGPPLSKGTPGRDHWGNAMFCLLGGGGVRGGQI
;
A
#
# COMPACT_ATOMS: atom_id res chain seq x y z
N MET A 1 30.11 19.28 24.72
CA MET A 1 30.41 17.92 24.24
C MET A 1 29.94 16.94 25.31
N LEU A 2 28.84 16.23 25.07
CA LEU A 2 28.28 15.28 26.04
C LEU A 2 29.10 13.97 25.98
N ARG A 3 29.77 13.60 27.04
CA ARG A 3 30.51 12.35 27.12
C ARG A 3 29.70 11.35 27.94
N ILE A 4 29.11 10.36 27.30
CA ILE A 4 28.43 9.24 27.96
C ILE A 4 29.45 8.10 28.06
N SER A 5 29.90 7.78 29.30
CA SER A 5 30.80 6.68 29.57
C SER A 5 29.98 5.44 29.93
N ALA A 6 29.84 4.50 29.02
CA ALA A 6 29.26 3.19 29.27
C ALA A 6 30.36 2.13 29.19
N GLY A 7 30.52 1.36 30.25
CA GLY A 7 31.54 0.36 30.52
C GLY A 7 32.11 -0.46 29.34
N SER A 8 33.07 -1.35 29.58
CA SER A 8 33.83 -2.10 28.58
C SER A 8 32.92 -2.84 27.59
N SER A 9 33.01 -2.47 26.31
CA SER A 9 32.20 -3.05 25.24
C SER A 9 32.89 -4.29 24.68
N GLY A 10 32.21 -5.45 24.76
CA GLY A 10 32.52 -6.59 23.91
C GLY A 10 32.35 -6.25 22.43
N ARG A 11 33.18 -6.82 21.56
CA ARG A 11 33.02 -6.73 20.11
C ARG A 11 31.98 -7.73 19.65
N TYR A 12 31.14 -7.35 18.69
CA TYR A 12 30.28 -8.29 17.96
C TYR A 12 31.12 -9.17 17.04
N CYS A 13 30.55 -10.28 16.58
CA CYS A 13 31.23 -11.23 15.69
C CYS A 13 31.67 -10.63 14.34
N ASP A 14 31.11 -9.49 13.93
CA ASP A 14 31.48 -8.69 12.76
C ASP A 14 32.61 -7.68 13.00
N GLY A 15 33.17 -7.64 14.22
CA GLY A 15 34.28 -6.76 14.59
C GLY A 15 33.87 -5.32 14.93
N LEU A 16 32.60 -4.95 14.83
CA LEU A 16 32.11 -3.61 15.17
C LEU A 16 31.89 -3.47 16.68
N SER A 17 32.32 -2.35 17.24
CA SER A 17 32.05 -2.01 18.65
C SER A 17 30.71 -1.28 18.77
N ARG A 18 29.99 -1.45 19.90
CA ARG A 18 28.77 -0.70 20.21
C ARG A 18 28.95 0.81 20.04
N ARG A 19 30.13 1.33 20.35
CA ARG A 19 30.47 2.73 20.19
C ARG A 19 30.50 3.16 18.72
N ASN A 20 31.08 2.32 17.85
CA ASN A 20 31.12 2.60 16.42
C ASN A 20 29.72 2.52 15.81
N PHE A 21 28.89 1.56 16.24
CA PHE A 21 27.49 1.47 15.82
C PHE A 21 26.69 2.72 16.21
N VAL A 22 26.82 3.20 17.45
CA VAL A 22 26.14 4.42 17.93
C VAL A 22 26.68 5.66 17.22
N GLN A 23 27.99 5.74 16.94
CA GLN A 23 28.58 6.86 16.20
C GLN A 23 28.13 6.90 14.75
N VAL A 24 28.07 5.76 14.07
CA VAL A 24 27.54 5.64 12.70
C VAL A 24 26.04 5.94 12.69
N GLY A 25 25.28 5.46 13.66
CA GLY A 25 23.86 5.76 13.82
C GLY A 25 23.58 7.24 14.03
N LEU A 26 24.31 7.90 14.91
CA LEU A 26 24.18 9.35 15.17
C LEU A 26 24.65 10.20 13.98
N ALA A 27 25.74 9.82 13.31
CA ALA A 27 26.20 10.49 12.09
C ALA A 27 25.20 10.29 10.94
N GLY A 28 24.64 9.08 10.81
CA GLY A 28 23.59 8.77 9.83
C GLY A 28 22.28 9.55 10.08
N MET A 29 21.86 9.66 11.34
CA MET A 29 20.67 10.45 11.72
C MET A 29 20.88 11.95 11.50
N GLY A 30 22.09 12.48 11.69
CA GLY A 30 22.42 13.89 11.46
C GLY A 30 22.50 14.26 9.98
N SER A 31 22.94 13.32 9.13
CA SER A 31 23.11 13.54 7.69
C SER A 31 21.89 13.17 6.84
N ALA A 32 21.04 12.25 7.30
CA ALA A 32 19.87 11.74 6.61
C ALA A 32 18.55 12.26 7.21
N SER A 33 18.51 13.46 7.75
CA SER A 33 17.24 14.06 8.17
C SER A 33 16.35 14.29 6.95
N LEU A 34 15.03 14.18 7.11
CA LEU A 34 14.06 14.48 6.05
C LEU A 34 14.37 15.85 5.41
N GLY A 35 14.80 16.82 6.21
CA GLY A 35 15.23 18.14 5.75
C GLY A 35 16.45 18.11 4.84
N SER A 36 17.47 17.29 5.13
CA SER A 36 18.66 17.18 4.26
C SER A 36 18.34 16.42 2.96
N ILE A 37 17.46 15.42 3.00
CA ILE A 37 16.97 14.73 1.81
C ILE A 37 16.14 15.70 0.94
N MET A 38 15.26 16.48 1.54
CA MET A 38 14.47 17.49 0.82
C MET A 38 15.35 18.60 0.23
N LYS A 39 16.38 19.05 0.97
CA LYS A 39 17.36 20.03 0.49
C LYS A 39 18.18 19.47 -0.68
N ALA A 40 18.72 18.27 -0.57
CA ALA A 40 19.45 17.60 -1.64
C ALA A 40 18.56 17.39 -2.90
N ARG A 41 17.28 17.12 -2.70
CA ARG A 41 16.30 16.97 -3.78
C ARG A 41 16.00 18.31 -4.46
N ALA A 42 15.86 19.39 -3.69
CA ALA A 42 15.68 20.76 -4.22
C ALA A 42 16.93 21.23 -4.98
N GLU A 43 18.13 20.98 -4.46
CA GLU A 43 19.40 21.27 -5.12
C GLU A 43 19.57 20.46 -6.42
N SER A 44 19.21 19.17 -6.40
CA SER A 44 19.22 18.32 -7.59
C SER A 44 18.24 18.83 -8.68
N GLN A 45 17.07 19.31 -8.28
CA GLN A 45 16.10 19.93 -9.20
C GLN A 45 16.61 21.25 -9.78
N SER A 46 17.29 22.09 -8.98
CA SER A 46 17.90 23.33 -9.43
C SER A 46 19.05 23.13 -10.42
N LEU A 47 19.71 21.97 -10.34
CA LEU A 47 20.77 21.54 -11.27
C LEU A 47 20.23 20.86 -12.54
N GLY A 48 18.92 20.89 -12.77
CA GLY A 48 18.27 20.28 -13.94
C GLY A 48 18.17 18.75 -13.88
N HIS A 49 18.61 18.12 -12.79
CA HIS A 49 18.36 16.71 -12.54
C HIS A 49 16.92 16.57 -12.02
N ARG A 50 15.98 16.29 -12.91
CA ARG A 50 14.66 15.81 -12.49
C ARG A 50 14.88 14.48 -11.77
N GLY A 51 14.90 14.52 -10.43
CA GLY A 51 14.86 13.30 -9.65
C GLY A 51 13.70 12.45 -10.15
N LYS A 52 13.96 11.16 -10.41
CA LYS A 52 12.91 10.23 -10.81
C LYS A 52 11.76 10.34 -9.81
N SER A 53 10.60 10.71 -10.29
CA SER A 53 9.41 10.85 -9.46
C SER A 53 8.77 9.48 -9.36
N THR A 54 8.94 8.79 -8.22
CA THR A 54 8.42 7.44 -7.99
C THR A 54 6.96 7.51 -7.55
N SER A 55 6.10 6.72 -8.21
CA SER A 55 4.76 6.41 -7.72
C SER A 55 4.77 5.15 -6.86
N VAL A 56 3.74 4.95 -6.03
CA VAL A 56 3.62 3.78 -5.16
C VAL A 56 2.31 3.05 -5.45
N ILE A 57 2.38 1.73 -5.57
CA ILE A 57 1.22 0.84 -5.50
C ILE A 57 1.37 0.02 -4.22
N LEU A 58 0.50 0.28 -3.24
CA LEU A 58 0.43 -0.50 -2.00
C LEU A 58 -0.68 -1.53 -2.13
N ILE A 59 -0.33 -2.82 -2.14
CA ILE A 59 -1.28 -3.93 -2.04
C ILE A 59 -1.41 -4.27 -0.56
N TRP A 60 -2.54 -3.92 0.02
CA TRP A 60 -2.83 -4.12 1.44
C TRP A 60 -3.60 -5.42 1.64
N LEU A 61 -2.98 -6.35 2.34
CA LEU A 61 -3.54 -7.66 2.68
C LEU A 61 -4.27 -7.56 4.04
N ASP A 62 -5.51 -7.06 3.99
CA ASP A 62 -6.30 -6.72 5.18
C ASP A 62 -6.79 -7.97 5.91
N GLY A 63 -6.35 -8.15 7.13
CA GLY A 63 -6.63 -9.33 7.95
C GLY A 63 -5.37 -10.13 8.37
N GLY A 64 -4.18 -9.73 7.92
CA GLY A 64 -2.91 -10.29 8.39
C GLY A 64 -2.62 -11.71 7.90
N PRO A 65 -2.12 -11.90 6.67
CA PRO A 65 -1.77 -13.21 6.12
C PRO A 65 -0.56 -13.83 6.81
N GLY A 66 -0.52 -15.16 6.92
CA GLY A 66 0.60 -15.90 7.50
C GLY A 66 1.87 -15.83 6.65
N HIS A 67 2.98 -15.33 7.22
CA HIS A 67 4.28 -15.29 6.53
C HIS A 67 4.77 -16.68 6.09
N MET A 68 4.50 -17.68 6.93
CA MET A 68 4.94 -19.06 6.72
C MET A 68 4.17 -19.78 5.61
N ASP A 69 3.00 -19.30 5.28
CA ASP A 69 2.16 -19.87 4.24
C ASP A 69 2.39 -19.22 2.86
N MET A 70 3.24 -18.19 2.77
CA MET A 70 3.52 -17.41 1.56
C MET A 70 5.00 -17.34 1.18
N TYR A 71 5.80 -16.54 1.92
CA TYR A 71 7.17 -16.20 1.52
C TYR A 71 8.26 -16.69 2.48
N ASP A 72 7.90 -17.25 3.65
CA ASP A 72 8.86 -17.66 4.69
C ASP A 72 8.46 -18.98 5.35
N LEU A 73 8.44 -20.06 4.58
CA LEU A 73 7.80 -21.35 4.92
C LEU A 73 8.45 -22.14 6.05
N LYS A 74 9.73 -21.83 6.39
CA LYS A 74 10.48 -22.52 7.46
C LYS A 74 10.50 -24.06 7.29
N PRO A 75 10.91 -24.62 6.15
CA PRO A 75 10.78 -26.04 5.86
C PRO A 75 11.54 -26.94 6.85
N GLU A 76 12.63 -26.43 7.46
CA GLU A 76 13.43 -27.13 8.44
C GLU A 76 12.84 -27.13 9.86
N ALA A 77 11.78 -26.32 10.09
CA ALA A 77 11.10 -26.31 11.39
C ALA A 77 10.28 -27.59 11.60
N PRO A 78 10.01 -27.97 12.87
CA PRO A 78 9.08 -29.07 13.17
C PRO A 78 7.74 -28.88 12.46
N PRO A 79 7.04 -29.97 12.08
CA PRO A 79 5.80 -29.91 11.28
C PRO A 79 4.73 -28.95 11.81
N GLU A 80 4.61 -28.84 13.12
CA GLU A 80 3.64 -27.98 13.80
C GLU A 80 3.98 -26.47 13.78
N TYR A 81 5.22 -26.12 13.36
CA TYR A 81 5.75 -24.74 13.34
C TYR A 81 6.22 -24.28 11.97
N ARG A 82 5.79 -24.92 10.90
CA ARG A 82 6.14 -24.55 9.52
C ARG A 82 4.90 -24.27 8.67
N GLY A 83 5.13 -23.74 7.45
CA GLY A 83 4.07 -23.59 6.44
C GLY A 83 3.49 -24.96 6.04
N ILE A 84 2.22 -25.01 5.70
CA ILE A 84 1.54 -26.25 5.34
C ILE A 84 1.78 -26.65 3.87
N TRP A 85 2.26 -25.74 3.05
CA TRP A 85 2.63 -25.98 1.66
C TRP A 85 4.14 -26.17 1.49
N LYS A 86 4.52 -26.77 0.38
CA LYS A 86 5.93 -27.00 0.07
C LYS A 86 6.57 -25.72 -0.48
N PRO A 87 7.86 -25.47 -0.16
CA PRO A 87 8.64 -24.48 -0.88
C PRO A 87 8.91 -24.92 -2.30
N ILE A 88 8.83 -24.01 -3.25
CA ILE A 88 9.32 -24.19 -4.61
C ILE A 88 10.45 -23.20 -4.89
N PRO A 89 11.49 -23.63 -5.64
CA PRO A 89 12.57 -22.74 -6.03
C PRO A 89 12.06 -21.65 -6.98
N THR A 90 12.68 -20.48 -6.88
CA THR A 90 12.41 -19.36 -7.79
C THR A 90 13.52 -19.25 -8.85
N ASN A 91 13.40 -18.25 -9.74
CA ASN A 91 14.49 -17.89 -10.66
C ASN A 91 15.72 -17.26 -9.96
N VAL A 92 15.66 -17.08 -8.62
CA VAL A 92 16.78 -16.60 -7.80
C VAL A 92 17.24 -17.72 -6.87
N PRO A 93 18.50 -18.20 -6.98
CA PRO A 93 19.00 -19.26 -6.11
C PRO A 93 18.90 -18.93 -4.63
N GLY A 94 18.34 -19.87 -3.84
CA GLY A 94 18.17 -19.72 -2.38
C GLY A 94 16.97 -18.85 -1.98
N PHE A 95 16.18 -18.40 -2.94
CA PHE A 95 14.94 -17.71 -2.69
C PHE A 95 13.76 -18.62 -3.04
N ASP A 96 13.15 -19.24 -2.04
CA ASP A 96 12.00 -20.12 -2.20
C ASP A 96 10.70 -19.40 -1.77
N VAL A 97 9.60 -19.77 -2.40
CA VAL A 97 8.24 -19.31 -2.10
C VAL A 97 7.29 -20.50 -1.99
N THR A 98 6.06 -20.29 -1.54
CA THR A 98 5.02 -21.33 -1.50
C THR A 98 4.76 -21.92 -2.89
N GLU A 99 4.48 -23.23 -2.97
CA GLU A 99 4.07 -23.91 -4.22
C GLU A 99 2.82 -23.30 -4.87
N LEU A 100 2.07 -22.47 -4.13
CA LEU A 100 0.91 -21.74 -4.62
C LEU A 100 1.28 -20.43 -5.35
N PHE A 101 2.60 -20.11 -5.45
CA PHE A 101 3.12 -18.93 -6.16
C PHE A 101 4.00 -19.26 -7.37
N PRO A 102 3.57 -20.14 -8.30
CA PRO A 102 4.41 -20.52 -9.45
C PRO A 102 4.74 -19.35 -10.37
N LEU A 103 3.82 -18.39 -10.56
CA LEU A 103 4.06 -17.24 -11.44
C LEU A 103 5.00 -16.22 -10.80
N GLN A 104 4.91 -15.98 -9.51
CA GLN A 104 5.84 -15.12 -8.78
C GLN A 104 7.23 -15.77 -8.67
N ALA A 105 7.32 -17.11 -8.56
CA ALA A 105 8.57 -17.83 -8.54
C ALA A 105 9.43 -17.56 -9.79
N GLU A 106 8.83 -17.43 -10.95
CA GLU A 106 9.50 -17.08 -12.20
C GLU A 106 9.96 -15.61 -12.28
N ARG A 107 9.57 -14.78 -11.31
CA ARG A 107 9.77 -13.31 -11.30
C ARG A 107 10.39 -12.80 -10.01
N ALA A 108 10.96 -13.68 -9.19
CA ALA A 108 11.53 -13.31 -7.90
C ALA A 108 12.73 -12.36 -8.03
N ASP A 109 13.39 -12.31 -9.18
CA ASP A 109 14.40 -11.32 -9.52
C ASP A 109 13.89 -9.88 -9.59
N ARG A 110 12.56 -9.68 -9.65
CA ARG A 110 11.92 -8.36 -9.74
C ARG A 110 11.44 -7.82 -8.41
N PHE A 111 11.51 -8.58 -7.34
CA PHE A 111 11.12 -8.12 -6.01
C PHE A 111 12.02 -8.71 -4.93
N SER A 112 11.96 -8.10 -3.77
CA SER A 112 12.65 -8.58 -2.57
C SER A 112 11.66 -8.74 -1.43
N ILE A 113 11.95 -9.66 -0.51
CA ILE A 113 11.12 -9.91 0.66
C ILE A 113 11.89 -9.55 1.92
N VAL A 114 11.35 -8.62 2.70
CA VAL A 114 11.81 -8.36 4.07
C VAL A 114 11.09 -9.34 4.99
N ARG A 115 11.81 -10.32 5.54
CA ARG A 115 11.28 -11.34 6.47
C ARG A 115 11.48 -10.98 7.94
N SER A 116 12.25 -9.94 8.22
CA SER A 116 12.59 -9.49 9.57
C SER A 116 11.71 -8.36 10.10
N LEU A 117 10.61 -8.06 9.42
CA LEU A 117 9.64 -7.07 9.87
C LEU A 117 8.87 -7.62 11.08
N TYR A 118 8.69 -6.81 12.11
CA TYR A 118 7.93 -7.19 13.29
C TYR A 118 7.41 -5.97 14.07
N HIS A 119 6.38 -6.20 14.87
CA HIS A 119 5.91 -5.32 15.95
C HIS A 119 5.18 -6.13 17.01
N ASN A 120 4.89 -5.51 18.17
CA ASN A 120 4.32 -6.21 19.33
C ASN A 120 2.77 -6.17 19.38
N ASN A 121 2.10 -5.77 18.30
CA ASN A 121 0.65 -5.66 18.28
C ASN A 121 0.03 -6.94 17.70
N GLY A 122 -0.84 -7.58 18.48
CA GLY A 122 -1.67 -8.69 18.04
C GLY A 122 -3.15 -8.31 17.82
N ASP A 123 -3.45 -7.02 17.81
CA ASP A 123 -4.77 -6.47 17.53
C ASP A 123 -4.78 -5.82 16.15
N HIS A 124 -5.80 -6.10 15.35
CA HIS A 124 -5.91 -5.60 13.97
C HIS A 124 -5.84 -4.08 13.88
N PHE A 125 -6.52 -3.38 14.79
CA PHE A 125 -6.58 -1.92 14.76
C PHE A 125 -5.23 -1.32 15.12
N ALA A 126 -4.58 -1.83 16.18
CA ALA A 126 -3.26 -1.38 16.60
C ALA A 126 -2.19 -1.71 15.54
N GLY A 127 -2.21 -2.93 14.99
CA GLY A 127 -1.31 -3.36 13.93
C GLY A 127 -1.48 -2.56 12.65
N GLY A 128 -2.73 -2.43 12.18
CA GLY A 128 -3.05 -1.64 10.98
C GLY A 128 -2.66 -0.18 11.10
N HIS A 129 -2.98 0.45 12.25
CA HIS A 129 -2.53 1.81 12.50
C HIS A 129 -1.01 1.93 12.49
N TYR A 130 -0.30 1.00 13.16
CA TYR A 130 1.15 1.02 13.22
C TYR A 130 1.78 0.88 11.81
N MET A 131 1.34 -0.09 11.03
CA MET A 131 1.88 -0.36 9.69
C MET A 131 1.57 0.77 8.68
N LEU A 132 0.38 1.34 8.75
CA LEU A 132 -0.05 2.35 7.78
C LEU A 132 0.40 3.76 8.15
N THR A 133 0.73 4.04 9.42
CA THR A 133 1.09 5.38 9.89
C THR A 133 2.50 5.49 10.49
N GLY A 134 3.14 4.36 10.82
CA GLY A 134 4.40 4.32 11.57
C GLY A 134 4.28 4.78 13.03
N ARG A 135 3.07 4.85 13.57
CA ARG A 135 2.78 5.33 14.93
C ARG A 135 1.95 4.31 15.70
N GLY A 136 2.33 4.09 16.96
CA GLY A 136 1.49 3.36 17.91
C GLY A 136 0.31 4.22 18.42
N GLY A 137 -0.54 3.62 19.27
CA GLY A 137 -1.56 4.34 20.04
C GLY A 137 -3.00 4.22 19.53
N ALA A 138 -3.29 3.36 18.55
CA ALA A 138 -4.65 2.92 18.26
C ALA A 138 -4.92 1.61 19.01
N SER A 139 -6.13 1.44 19.49
CA SER A 139 -6.65 0.19 20.07
C SER A 139 -8.16 0.15 19.92
N GLY A 140 -8.67 -0.95 19.36
CA GLY A 140 -10.10 -1.13 19.13
C GLY A 140 -10.70 -0.28 18.01
N ALA A 141 -11.90 -0.65 17.56
CA ALA A 141 -12.61 -0.03 16.44
C ALA A 141 -13.01 1.42 16.67
N ASP A 142 -13.21 1.81 17.94
CA ASP A 142 -13.71 3.13 18.32
C ASP A 142 -12.63 4.21 18.42
N THR A 143 -11.37 3.82 18.23
CA THR A 143 -10.25 4.77 18.26
C THR A 143 -9.73 5.00 16.85
N PRO A 144 -10.34 5.87 16.05
CA PRO A 144 -9.78 6.24 14.77
C PRO A 144 -8.38 6.78 14.99
N GLY A 145 -7.41 6.26 14.23
CA GLY A 145 -6.03 6.70 14.34
C GLY A 145 -5.94 8.22 14.19
N LYS A 146 -5.23 8.86 15.09
CA LYS A 146 -4.98 10.31 15.01
C LYS A 146 -3.85 10.65 14.06
N SER A 147 -3.03 9.66 13.71
CA SER A 147 -1.90 9.84 12.81
C SER A 147 -2.31 9.66 11.36
N PRO A 148 -1.79 10.47 10.45
CA PRO A 148 -2.10 10.35 9.03
C PRO A 148 -1.42 9.13 8.42
N PHE A 149 -2.07 8.57 7.41
CA PHE A 149 -1.49 7.56 6.54
C PHE A 149 -0.21 8.05 5.86
N VAL A 150 0.80 7.17 5.76
CA VAL A 150 2.08 7.52 5.12
C VAL A 150 1.91 7.97 3.66
N GLY A 151 0.97 7.36 2.92
CA GLY A 151 0.64 7.78 1.55
C GLY A 151 -0.04 9.15 1.49
N ALA A 152 -0.89 9.49 2.47
CA ALA A 152 -1.48 10.83 2.57
C ALA A 152 -0.41 11.89 2.87
N MET A 153 0.56 11.59 3.75
CA MET A 153 1.70 12.46 4.00
C MET A 153 2.55 12.64 2.73
N ALA A 154 2.87 11.55 2.04
CA ALA A 154 3.66 11.61 0.81
C ALA A 154 2.95 12.44 -0.28
N THR A 155 1.67 12.20 -0.49
CA THR A 155 0.90 12.90 -1.53
C THR A 155 0.57 14.35 -1.19
N SER A 156 0.52 14.72 0.10
CA SER A 156 0.37 16.12 0.51
C SER A 156 1.59 16.98 0.13
N VAL A 157 2.78 16.37 0.12
CA VAL A 157 4.05 17.03 -0.25
C VAL A 157 4.30 16.98 -1.76
N LEU A 158 4.04 15.82 -2.38
CA LEU A 158 4.41 15.57 -3.77
C LEU A 158 3.33 15.98 -4.77
N GLY A 159 2.06 16.02 -4.34
CA GLY A 159 0.92 16.20 -5.24
C GLY A 159 0.77 15.05 -6.25
N PRO A 160 -0.10 15.18 -7.26
CA PRO A 160 -0.17 14.27 -8.38
C PRO A 160 1.02 14.49 -9.33
N ARG A 161 1.46 13.44 -10.03
CA ARG A 161 2.55 13.52 -11.02
C ARG A 161 2.10 14.20 -12.32
N LYS A 162 0.81 14.14 -12.62
CA LYS A 162 0.21 14.85 -13.77
C LYS A 162 -1.03 15.61 -13.31
N PRO A 163 -1.26 16.82 -13.78
CA PRO A 163 -2.47 17.58 -13.47
C PRO A 163 -3.74 16.81 -13.84
N GLY A 164 -4.81 17.01 -13.09
CA GLY A 164 -6.10 16.38 -13.33
C GLY A 164 -6.23 14.95 -12.79
N MET A 165 -5.16 14.39 -12.19
CA MET A 165 -5.24 13.09 -11.51
C MET A 165 -5.29 13.27 -9.99
N PRO A 166 -6.03 12.42 -9.25
CA PRO A 166 -5.90 12.39 -7.81
C PRO A 166 -4.48 11.95 -7.41
N ALA A 167 -3.90 12.64 -6.44
CA ALA A 167 -2.57 12.28 -5.95
C ALA A 167 -2.58 10.91 -5.24
N HIS A 168 -3.66 10.62 -4.49
CA HIS A 168 -3.89 9.35 -3.78
C HIS A 168 -5.21 8.73 -4.23
N CYS A 169 -5.16 7.51 -4.76
CA CYS A 169 -6.33 6.71 -5.11
C CYS A 169 -6.39 5.44 -4.25
N ALA A 170 -7.60 4.92 -4.03
CA ALA A 170 -7.83 3.60 -3.44
C ALA A 170 -8.73 2.75 -4.34
N VAL A 171 -8.37 1.48 -4.50
CA VAL A 171 -9.04 0.54 -5.40
C VAL A 171 -9.36 -0.76 -4.65
N PRO A 172 -10.61 -1.15 -4.59
CA PRO A 172 -11.80 -0.36 -4.90
C PRO A 172 -12.05 0.73 -3.87
N TYR A 173 -11.58 0.57 -2.65
CA TYR A 173 -11.73 1.50 -1.53
C TYR A 173 -10.56 1.38 -0.55
N ALA A 174 -10.39 2.37 0.30
CA ALA A 174 -9.47 2.34 1.41
C ALA A 174 -10.18 1.73 2.63
N SER A 175 -9.71 0.58 3.09
CA SER A 175 -10.24 -0.06 4.29
C SER A 175 -9.12 -0.71 5.09
N SER A 176 -9.25 -0.63 6.40
CA SER A 176 -8.47 -1.39 7.35
C SER A 176 -9.42 -1.98 8.37
N ILE A 177 -9.62 -3.32 8.29
CA ILE A 177 -10.50 -4.10 9.15
C ILE A 177 -11.90 -3.50 9.26
N GLY A 178 -12.51 -3.22 8.10
CA GLY A 178 -13.86 -2.67 8.03
C GLY A 178 -13.99 -1.17 8.35
N LEU A 179 -12.94 -0.51 8.84
CA LEU A 179 -12.90 0.95 9.00
C LEU A 179 -12.60 1.62 7.67
N ARG A 180 -13.44 2.58 7.26
CA ARG A 180 -13.32 3.23 5.95
C ARG A 180 -13.38 4.76 6.09
N PRO A 181 -12.39 5.53 5.62
CA PRO A 181 -11.10 5.09 5.07
C PRO A 181 -10.16 4.52 6.14
N GLY A 182 -10.58 4.45 7.42
CA GLY A 182 -9.81 3.88 8.50
C GLY A 182 -8.45 4.54 8.67
N TYR A 183 -7.41 3.73 8.75
CA TYR A 183 -6.04 4.20 8.92
C TYR A 183 -5.38 4.69 7.62
N PHE A 184 -6.10 4.70 6.51
CA PHE A 184 -5.71 5.38 5.27
C PHE A 184 -6.07 6.87 5.27
N ALA A 185 -6.74 7.36 6.33
CA ALA A 185 -7.15 8.75 6.44
C ALA A 185 -5.94 9.70 6.55
N ALA A 186 -6.10 10.90 6.00
CA ALA A 186 -5.10 11.96 6.07
C ALA A 186 -5.08 12.68 7.43
N ASN A 187 -6.12 12.53 8.25
CA ASN A 187 -6.23 13.10 9.60
C ASN A 187 -5.81 14.58 9.65
N TYR A 188 -4.83 14.94 10.49
CA TYR A 188 -4.40 16.34 10.66
C TYR A 188 -3.67 16.94 9.43
N VAL A 189 -3.33 16.15 8.40
CA VAL A 189 -2.78 16.67 7.14
C VAL A 189 -3.87 17.34 6.32
N GLY A 190 -5.13 17.01 6.58
CA GLY A 190 -6.31 17.59 5.95
C GLY A 190 -7.05 16.64 5.02
N LEU A 191 -8.38 16.74 5.04
CA LEU A 191 -9.28 15.84 4.31
C LEU A 191 -9.03 15.79 2.80
N GLN A 192 -8.50 16.87 2.22
CA GLN A 192 -8.14 16.96 0.80
C GLN A 192 -7.04 15.96 0.37
N HIS A 193 -6.39 15.32 1.34
CA HIS A 193 -5.37 14.29 1.10
C HIS A 193 -5.88 12.87 1.41
N ASN A 194 -7.17 12.72 1.71
CA ASN A 194 -7.80 11.41 1.78
C ASN A 194 -7.74 10.72 0.41
N PRO A 195 -7.72 9.38 0.36
CA PRO A 195 -7.76 8.66 -0.89
C PRO A 195 -9.05 8.95 -1.68
N PHE A 196 -8.91 9.12 -3.00
CA PHE A 196 -10.02 9.04 -3.93
C PHE A 196 -10.37 7.57 -4.13
N GLU A 197 -11.54 7.15 -3.71
CA GLU A 197 -11.99 5.77 -3.82
C GLU A 197 -12.70 5.53 -5.15
N THR A 198 -12.36 4.43 -5.83
CA THR A 198 -13.00 4.09 -7.10
C THR A 198 -14.38 3.45 -6.91
N ASP A 199 -14.59 2.87 -5.75
CA ASP A 199 -15.76 2.05 -5.41
C ASP A 199 -16.06 0.92 -6.43
N GLY A 200 -16.97 0.03 -6.09
CA GLY A 200 -17.38 -1.06 -6.94
C GLY A 200 -16.28 -2.09 -7.23
N ASP A 201 -16.63 -3.13 -7.96
CA ASP A 201 -15.70 -4.17 -8.40
C ASP A 201 -15.15 -3.86 -9.80
N PRO A 202 -13.84 -3.61 -9.98
CA PRO A 202 -13.25 -3.39 -11.30
C PRO A 202 -13.41 -4.56 -12.27
N ASN A 203 -13.72 -5.76 -11.76
CA ASN A 203 -14.05 -6.91 -12.59
C ASN A 203 -15.51 -6.94 -13.07
N GLY A 204 -16.39 -6.15 -12.47
CA GLY A 204 -17.81 -6.10 -12.81
C GLY A 204 -18.05 -5.65 -14.25
N ALA A 205 -19.01 -6.26 -14.92
CA ALA A 205 -19.34 -5.95 -16.31
C ALA A 205 -19.75 -4.47 -16.52
N ASN A 206 -20.37 -3.87 -15.52
CA ASN A 206 -20.85 -2.49 -15.54
C ASN A 206 -20.01 -1.57 -14.64
N PHE A 207 -18.74 -1.94 -14.38
CA PHE A 207 -17.88 -1.11 -13.55
C PHE A 207 -17.67 0.27 -14.16
N GLN A 208 -18.03 1.26 -13.39
CA GLN A 208 -17.79 2.67 -13.68
C GLN A 208 -17.47 3.38 -12.35
N VAL A 209 -16.45 4.18 -12.37
CA VAL A 209 -16.14 5.03 -11.20
C VAL A 209 -17.17 6.14 -11.14
N GLN A 210 -17.93 6.14 -10.05
CA GLN A 210 -18.96 7.16 -9.81
C GLN A 210 -18.30 8.53 -9.62
N ASN A 211 -19.01 9.61 -9.97
CA ASN A 211 -18.56 10.99 -9.84
C ASN A 211 -17.45 11.45 -10.81
N ILE A 212 -17.03 10.63 -11.77
CA ILE A 212 -16.15 11.04 -12.88
C ILE A 212 -16.96 11.35 -14.16
N ALA A 213 -18.15 10.80 -14.28
CA ALA A 213 -19.04 11.13 -15.39
C ALA A 213 -19.85 12.40 -15.10
N MET A 214 -19.95 13.28 -16.08
CA MET A 214 -20.86 14.42 -15.97
C MET A 214 -22.31 13.93 -15.81
N ALA A 215 -23.02 14.49 -14.84
CA ALA A 215 -24.44 14.20 -14.67
C ALA A 215 -25.21 14.50 -15.98
N GLN A 216 -26.19 13.67 -16.31
CA GLN A 216 -27.01 13.87 -17.50
C GLN A 216 -27.61 15.29 -17.50
N GLY A 217 -27.42 16.02 -18.60
CA GLY A 217 -27.90 17.39 -18.75
C GLY A 217 -26.97 18.48 -18.18
N LEU A 218 -25.80 18.14 -17.65
CA LEU A 218 -24.79 19.10 -17.26
C LEU A 218 -23.79 19.30 -18.44
N SER A 219 -23.66 20.53 -18.95
CA SER A 219 -22.62 20.88 -19.92
C SER A 219 -21.40 21.47 -19.25
N LEU A 220 -20.24 21.45 -19.91
CA LEU A 220 -19.02 22.08 -19.42
C LEU A 220 -19.24 23.59 -19.15
N ASP A 221 -19.99 24.28 -20.00
CA ASP A 221 -20.31 25.71 -19.82
C ASP A 221 -21.09 25.96 -18.53
N ARG A 222 -22.10 25.13 -18.25
CA ARG A 222 -22.87 25.21 -17.00
C ARG A 222 -22.03 24.88 -15.76
N LEU A 223 -21.05 24.00 -15.88
CA LEU A 223 -20.09 23.72 -14.79
C LEU A 223 -19.16 24.92 -14.55
N GLN A 224 -18.67 25.56 -15.61
CA GLN A 224 -17.85 26.77 -15.54
C GLN A 224 -18.63 27.95 -14.94
N ASP A 225 -19.89 28.14 -15.36
CA ASP A 225 -20.78 29.18 -14.80
C ASP A 225 -21.02 28.97 -13.31
N ARG A 226 -21.29 27.74 -12.88
CA ARG A 226 -21.43 27.40 -11.46
C ARG A 226 -20.17 27.65 -10.67
N GLN A 227 -19.01 27.26 -11.21
CA GLN A 227 -17.72 27.50 -10.56
C GLN A 227 -17.42 29.01 -10.46
N GLY A 228 -17.79 29.80 -11.47
CA GLY A 228 -17.67 31.26 -11.45
C GLY A 228 -18.55 31.89 -10.36
N LEU A 229 -19.80 31.43 -10.25
CA LEU A 229 -20.73 31.88 -9.21
C LEU A 229 -20.27 31.52 -7.81
N THR A 230 -19.82 30.28 -7.60
CA THR A 230 -19.30 29.80 -6.30
C THR A 230 -18.10 30.65 -5.88
N LYS A 231 -17.13 30.88 -6.77
CA LYS A 231 -15.98 31.75 -6.51
C LYS A 231 -16.35 33.18 -6.16
N TYR A 232 -17.42 33.71 -6.74
CA TYR A 232 -17.91 35.07 -6.44
C TYR A 232 -18.49 35.15 -5.01
N PHE A 233 -19.28 34.16 -4.60
CA PHE A 233 -19.83 34.08 -3.24
C PHE A 233 -18.78 33.76 -2.18
N ASP A 234 -17.79 32.93 -2.49
CA ASP A 234 -16.72 32.56 -1.57
C ASP A 234 -15.73 33.70 -1.34
N LYS A 235 -15.59 34.62 -2.28
CA LYS A 235 -14.80 35.84 -2.08
C LYS A 235 -15.34 36.70 -0.92
N LEU A 236 -16.65 36.68 -0.70
CA LEU A 236 -17.32 37.35 0.41
C LEU A 236 -17.14 36.64 1.77
N ARG A 237 -16.83 35.34 1.75
CA ARG A 237 -16.61 34.51 2.96
C ARG A 237 -15.16 34.39 3.38
N ARG A 238 -14.20 34.62 2.48
CA ARG A 238 -12.74 34.43 2.72
C ARG A 238 -12.17 35.31 3.82
N ASP A 239 -12.74 36.50 4.02
CA ASP A 239 -12.28 37.43 5.06
C ASP A 239 -12.57 36.94 6.48
N THR A 240 -13.32 35.84 6.62
CA THR A 240 -13.73 35.22 7.91
C THR A 240 -13.17 33.80 8.11
N ASP A 241 -12.47 33.21 7.14
CA ASP A 241 -11.92 31.84 7.23
C ASP A 241 -10.57 31.78 7.94
N THR A 242 -10.61 31.79 9.27
CA THR A 242 -9.42 31.66 10.12
C THR A 242 -8.87 30.23 10.19
N ARG A 243 -9.55 29.22 9.65
CA ARG A 243 -9.19 27.79 9.75
C ARG A 243 -8.73 27.14 8.44
N GLY A 244 -8.70 27.86 7.32
CA GLY A 244 -8.34 27.32 6.01
C GLY A 244 -9.34 26.29 5.46
N THR A 245 -10.54 26.17 6.03
CA THR A 245 -11.58 25.22 5.61
C THR A 245 -12.07 25.51 4.20
N LEU A 246 -12.20 26.78 3.85
CA LEU A 246 -12.63 27.21 2.51
C LEU A 246 -11.56 26.92 1.45
N GLN A 247 -10.28 27.07 1.79
CA GLN A 247 -9.19 26.69 0.87
C GLN A 247 -9.15 25.19 0.60
N ALA A 248 -9.50 24.37 1.59
CA ALA A 248 -9.62 22.92 1.41
C ALA A 248 -10.81 22.61 0.49
N MET A 249 -11.97 23.25 0.66
CA MET A 249 -13.13 23.11 -0.22
C MET A 249 -12.84 23.53 -1.65
N ASP A 250 -12.18 24.67 -1.85
CA ASP A 250 -11.74 25.14 -3.18
C ASP A 250 -10.87 24.10 -3.92
N ARG A 251 -9.96 23.44 -3.19
CA ARG A 251 -9.11 22.40 -3.76
C ARG A 251 -9.89 21.13 -4.11
N PHE A 252 -10.85 20.74 -3.28
CA PHE A 252 -11.73 19.61 -3.60
C PHE A 252 -12.60 19.88 -4.82
N GLU A 253 -13.19 21.06 -4.90
CA GLU A 253 -13.99 21.47 -6.05
C GLU A 253 -13.15 21.51 -7.34
N GLN A 254 -11.95 22.07 -7.26
CA GLN A 254 -11.04 22.10 -8.41
C GLN A 254 -10.61 20.67 -8.81
N GLN A 255 -10.28 19.82 -7.86
CA GLN A 255 -9.92 18.43 -8.13
C GLN A 255 -11.09 17.64 -8.73
N ALA A 256 -12.29 17.83 -8.22
CA ALA A 256 -13.50 17.23 -8.77
C ALA A 256 -13.78 17.73 -10.20
N TYR A 257 -13.63 19.03 -10.42
CA TYR A 257 -13.78 19.63 -11.75
C TYR A 257 -12.76 19.05 -12.74
N ASP A 258 -11.48 19.00 -12.36
CA ASP A 258 -10.40 18.45 -13.20
C ASP A 258 -10.61 16.97 -13.52
N LEU A 259 -11.14 16.19 -12.57
CA LEU A 259 -11.50 14.79 -12.77
C LEU A 259 -12.65 14.61 -13.77
N VAL A 260 -13.70 15.41 -13.65
CA VAL A 260 -14.89 15.31 -14.51
C VAL A 260 -14.60 15.81 -15.92
N THR A 261 -13.78 16.85 -16.04
CA THR A 261 -13.46 17.46 -17.35
C THR A 261 -12.23 16.84 -18.02
N GLY A 262 -11.33 16.21 -17.24
CA GLY A 262 -10.06 15.67 -17.72
C GLY A 262 -10.24 14.37 -18.53
N GLU A 263 -9.89 14.40 -19.80
CA GLU A 263 -9.91 13.19 -20.66
C GLU A 263 -8.92 12.13 -20.14
N ASN A 264 -7.76 12.55 -19.64
CA ASN A 264 -6.74 11.66 -19.08
C ASN A 264 -7.26 10.87 -17.87
N ALA A 265 -7.96 11.54 -16.95
CA ALA A 265 -8.56 10.89 -15.78
C ALA A 265 -9.65 9.89 -16.21
N ARG A 266 -10.59 10.31 -17.05
CA ARG A 266 -11.66 9.43 -17.55
C ARG A 266 -11.10 8.17 -18.22
N ARG A 267 -10.09 8.30 -19.08
CA ARG A 267 -9.42 7.16 -19.71
C ARG A 267 -8.71 6.27 -18.71
N ALA A 268 -8.05 6.84 -17.70
CA ALA A 268 -7.32 6.06 -16.68
C ALA A 268 -8.25 5.18 -15.87
N PHE A 269 -9.40 5.70 -15.46
CA PHE A 269 -10.38 4.98 -14.66
C PHE A 269 -11.24 4.00 -15.47
N ASP A 270 -11.35 4.15 -16.79
CA ASP A 270 -12.11 3.23 -17.64
C ASP A 270 -11.27 1.99 -17.99
N ILE A 271 -11.36 0.99 -17.11
CA ILE A 271 -10.66 -0.29 -17.29
C ILE A 271 -11.16 -1.07 -18.52
N ASN A 272 -12.34 -0.76 -19.05
CA ASN A 272 -12.92 -1.46 -20.21
C ASN A 272 -12.21 -1.10 -21.52
N THR A 273 -11.44 -0.02 -21.53
CA THR A 273 -10.57 0.36 -22.65
C THR A 273 -9.27 -0.44 -22.73
N GLU A 274 -8.98 -1.27 -21.72
CA GLU A 274 -7.79 -2.11 -21.71
C GLU A 274 -7.96 -3.36 -22.55
N ASP A 275 -6.85 -3.87 -23.14
CA ASP A 275 -6.86 -5.11 -23.93
C ASP A 275 -7.44 -6.27 -23.09
N PRO A 276 -8.46 -6.97 -23.58
CA PRO A 276 -9.04 -8.11 -22.89
C PRO A 276 -8.02 -9.19 -22.51
N ARG A 277 -7.00 -9.43 -23.35
CA ARG A 277 -5.92 -10.39 -23.06
C ARG A 277 -5.07 -9.96 -21.86
N LEU A 278 -4.81 -8.65 -21.72
CA LEU A 278 -4.11 -8.13 -20.55
C LEU A 278 -4.98 -8.25 -19.32
N ARG A 279 -6.27 -7.92 -19.41
CA ARG A 279 -7.22 -8.14 -18.31
C ARG A 279 -7.25 -9.61 -17.87
N ASP A 280 -7.21 -10.55 -18.83
CA ASP A 280 -7.14 -11.99 -18.54
C ASP A 280 -5.84 -12.37 -17.85
N ARG A 281 -4.71 -11.78 -18.24
CA ARG A 281 -3.40 -12.02 -17.57
C ARG A 281 -3.41 -11.64 -16.10
N TYR A 282 -4.00 -10.52 -15.72
CA TYR A 282 -4.17 -10.12 -14.33
C TYR A 282 -5.16 -11.01 -13.55
N GLY A 283 -6.02 -11.72 -14.26
CA GLY A 283 -7.12 -12.53 -13.72
C GLY A 283 -8.44 -11.76 -13.66
N ARG A 284 -9.54 -12.43 -14.10
CA ARG A 284 -10.90 -11.89 -14.09
C ARG A 284 -11.55 -12.05 -12.71
N HIS A 285 -10.96 -11.37 -11.74
CA HIS A 285 -11.45 -11.28 -10.37
C HIS A 285 -11.09 -9.91 -9.79
N THR A 286 -11.76 -9.51 -8.71
CA THR A 286 -11.63 -8.17 -8.10
C THR A 286 -10.18 -7.75 -7.88
N TRP A 287 -9.34 -8.61 -7.29
CA TRP A 287 -7.95 -8.26 -6.96
C TRP A 287 -7.08 -8.06 -8.20
N GLY A 288 -7.21 -8.96 -9.19
CA GLY A 288 -6.47 -8.83 -10.45
C GLY A 288 -6.82 -7.56 -11.20
N GLN A 289 -8.12 -7.27 -11.32
CA GLN A 289 -8.56 -6.06 -12.01
C GLN A 289 -8.27 -4.80 -11.21
N SER A 290 -8.23 -4.87 -9.88
CA SER A 290 -7.77 -3.76 -9.02
C SER A 290 -6.28 -3.45 -9.21
N CYS A 291 -5.42 -4.46 -9.33
CA CYS A 291 -4.00 -4.26 -9.66
C CYS A 291 -3.82 -3.64 -11.05
N LEU A 292 -4.58 -4.10 -12.05
CA LEU A 292 -4.57 -3.51 -13.38
C LEU A 292 -5.01 -2.04 -13.35
N LEU A 293 -6.09 -1.73 -12.63
CA LEU A 293 -6.55 -0.35 -12.48
C LEU A 293 -5.51 0.51 -11.75
N ALA A 294 -4.87 -0.02 -10.70
CA ALA A 294 -3.79 0.68 -10.00
C ALA A 294 -2.61 1.03 -10.93
N ARG A 295 -2.19 0.10 -11.80
CA ARG A 295 -1.17 0.37 -12.82
C ARG A 295 -1.61 1.51 -13.75
N ARG A 296 -2.87 1.49 -14.24
CA ARG A 296 -3.41 2.55 -15.10
C ARG A 296 -3.39 3.92 -14.42
N LEU A 297 -3.74 3.98 -13.14
CA LEU A 297 -3.77 5.21 -12.36
C LEU A 297 -2.38 5.81 -12.14
N VAL A 298 -1.35 4.98 -11.81
CA VAL A 298 0.03 5.48 -11.68
C VAL A 298 0.60 5.92 -13.03
N GLU A 299 0.32 5.21 -14.12
CA GLU A 299 0.70 5.58 -15.48
C GLU A 299 0.06 6.92 -15.91
N ALA A 300 -1.18 7.15 -15.50
CA ALA A 300 -1.91 8.40 -15.75
C ALA A 300 -1.44 9.55 -14.86
N GLY A 301 -0.73 9.29 -13.76
CA GLY A 301 -0.10 10.34 -12.95
C GLY A 301 -0.53 10.40 -11.48
N SER A 302 -1.21 9.39 -10.95
CA SER A 302 -1.39 9.27 -9.51
C SER A 302 -0.04 8.95 -8.84
N THR A 303 0.21 9.57 -7.69
CA THR A 303 1.46 9.36 -6.93
C THR A 303 1.38 8.15 -6.03
N TRP A 304 0.20 7.87 -5.47
CA TRP A 304 -0.04 6.74 -4.59
C TRP A 304 -1.36 6.04 -4.94
N VAL A 305 -1.31 4.72 -5.07
CA VAL A 305 -2.53 3.91 -5.23
C VAL A 305 -2.51 2.78 -4.20
N SER A 306 -3.52 2.76 -3.34
CA SER A 306 -3.74 1.68 -2.38
C SER A 306 -4.72 0.67 -2.97
N VAL A 307 -4.36 -0.61 -2.99
CA VAL A 307 -5.20 -1.71 -3.47
C VAL A 307 -5.58 -2.57 -2.27
N HIS A 308 -6.86 -2.75 -2.04
CA HIS A 308 -7.38 -3.50 -0.90
C HIS A 308 -7.63 -4.96 -1.26
N PHE A 309 -6.92 -5.86 -0.60
CA PHE A 309 -7.13 -7.30 -0.63
C PHE A 309 -7.58 -7.77 0.75
N GLY A 310 -8.87 -7.88 0.99
CA GLY A 310 -9.42 -8.25 2.30
C GLY A 310 -9.58 -9.77 2.50
N GLY A 311 -9.91 -10.16 3.73
CA GLY A 311 -10.31 -11.52 4.05
C GLY A 311 -9.21 -12.44 4.57
N TRP A 312 -8.08 -11.92 5.03
CA TRP A 312 -6.93 -12.72 5.46
C TRP A 312 -6.98 -13.20 6.92
N ASP A 313 -8.06 -12.94 7.64
CA ASP A 313 -8.21 -13.28 9.06
C ASP A 313 -8.59 -14.75 9.28
N HIS A 314 -7.68 -15.68 8.97
CA HIS A 314 -7.93 -17.12 9.01
C HIS A 314 -7.58 -17.74 10.37
N HIS A 315 -8.44 -17.53 11.36
CA HIS A 315 -8.38 -18.25 12.63
C HIS A 315 -8.82 -19.70 12.52
N TRP A 316 -9.53 -20.05 11.46
CA TRP A 316 -10.00 -21.38 11.08
C TRP A 316 -10.02 -21.49 9.56
N ASP A 317 -10.16 -22.72 9.07
CA ASP A 317 -10.25 -23.02 7.63
C ASP A 317 -9.14 -22.38 6.79
N LEU A 318 -7.94 -22.28 7.38
CA LEU A 318 -6.78 -21.64 6.75
C LEU A 318 -6.44 -22.26 5.39
N LYS A 319 -6.49 -23.63 5.32
CA LYS A 319 -6.10 -24.34 4.11
C LYS A 319 -6.98 -23.94 2.92
N SER A 320 -8.29 -24.04 3.09
CA SER A 320 -9.25 -23.68 2.05
C SER A 320 -9.15 -22.19 1.67
N GLY A 321 -9.05 -21.32 2.67
CA GLY A 321 -8.88 -19.88 2.45
C GLY A 321 -7.65 -19.55 1.61
N MET A 322 -6.49 -20.09 1.97
CA MET A 322 -5.24 -19.84 1.25
C MET A 322 -5.23 -20.46 -0.15
N GLU A 323 -5.75 -21.68 -0.34
CA GLU A 323 -5.87 -22.32 -1.64
C GLU A 323 -6.76 -21.52 -2.61
N ASN A 324 -7.75 -20.82 -2.08
CA ASN A 324 -8.58 -19.91 -2.88
C ASN A 324 -7.91 -18.57 -3.17
N TYR A 325 -7.13 -18.01 -2.22
CA TYR A 325 -6.61 -16.65 -2.32
C TYR A 325 -5.23 -16.56 -2.95
N LEU A 326 -4.31 -17.49 -2.59
CA LEU A 326 -2.93 -17.37 -3.04
C LEU A 326 -2.76 -17.46 -4.56
N PRO A 327 -3.48 -18.31 -5.31
CA PRO A 327 -3.41 -18.29 -6.78
C PRO A 327 -3.89 -16.99 -7.40
N LEU A 328 -4.84 -16.29 -6.77
CA LEU A 328 -5.32 -14.99 -7.24
C LEU A 328 -4.26 -13.90 -7.01
N VAL A 329 -3.59 -13.92 -5.85
CA VAL A 329 -2.47 -13.02 -5.54
C VAL A 329 -1.29 -13.30 -6.46
N ASP A 330 -0.95 -14.58 -6.65
CA ASP A 330 0.14 -14.98 -7.53
C ASP A 330 -0.01 -14.38 -8.93
N ARG A 331 -1.18 -14.56 -9.50
CA ARG A 331 -1.51 -14.07 -10.84
C ARG A 331 -1.51 -12.55 -10.92
N ALA A 332 -2.16 -11.87 -9.97
CA ALA A 332 -2.27 -10.42 -9.96
C ALA A 332 -0.90 -9.74 -9.82
N VAL A 333 -0.06 -10.21 -8.88
CA VAL A 333 1.26 -9.64 -8.60
C VAL A 333 2.24 -9.92 -9.73
N ALA A 334 2.27 -11.15 -10.25
CA ALA A 334 3.13 -11.52 -11.38
C ALA A 334 2.78 -10.68 -12.63
N ALA A 335 1.50 -10.54 -12.95
CA ALA A 335 1.05 -9.74 -14.08
C ALA A 335 1.38 -8.24 -13.90
N LEU A 336 1.29 -7.73 -12.66
CA LEU A 336 1.65 -6.33 -12.36
C LEU A 336 3.14 -6.07 -12.65
N PHE A 337 4.04 -6.93 -12.19
CA PHE A 337 5.47 -6.79 -12.47
C PHE A 337 5.80 -6.92 -13.97
N ASP A 338 5.15 -7.84 -14.68
CA ASP A 338 5.32 -7.98 -16.13
C ASP A 338 4.87 -6.71 -16.86
N ASP A 339 3.68 -6.19 -16.53
CA ASP A 339 3.09 -5.03 -17.20
C ASP A 339 3.89 -3.76 -16.93
N LEU A 340 4.33 -3.53 -15.68
CA LEU A 340 5.22 -2.42 -15.34
C LEU A 340 6.55 -2.49 -16.12
N THR A 341 7.11 -3.69 -16.25
CA THR A 341 8.37 -3.89 -16.98
C THR A 341 8.20 -3.62 -18.48
N VAL A 342 7.18 -4.21 -19.12
CA VAL A 342 6.93 -4.03 -20.56
C VAL A 342 6.64 -2.58 -20.92
N ARG A 343 6.01 -1.83 -20.01
CA ARG A 343 5.70 -0.40 -20.19
C ARG A 343 6.85 0.54 -19.83
N GLY A 344 7.97 0.01 -19.35
CA GLY A 344 9.10 0.83 -18.89
C GLY A 344 8.79 1.64 -17.61
N LEU A 345 7.81 1.20 -16.83
CA LEU A 345 7.37 1.86 -15.59
C LEU A 345 8.01 1.24 -14.34
N TYR A 346 8.70 0.10 -14.47
CA TYR A 346 9.20 -0.65 -13.34
C TYR A 346 10.11 0.18 -12.40
N ASP A 347 11.02 0.97 -12.96
CA ASP A 347 11.92 1.81 -12.17
C ASP A 347 11.24 3.05 -11.56
N ASP A 348 10.05 3.41 -12.03
CA ASP A 348 9.31 4.60 -11.62
C ASP A 348 8.12 4.27 -10.69
N VAL A 349 7.82 2.98 -10.47
CA VAL A 349 6.70 2.52 -9.64
C VAL A 349 7.18 1.53 -8.60
N LEU A 350 7.12 1.93 -7.33
CA LEU A 350 7.36 1.04 -6.20
C LEU A 350 6.10 0.25 -5.89
N VAL A 351 6.19 -1.07 -5.97
CA VAL A 351 5.14 -1.99 -5.50
C VAL A 351 5.49 -2.45 -4.09
N VAL A 352 4.54 -2.29 -3.17
CA VAL A 352 4.63 -2.74 -1.78
C VAL A 352 3.46 -3.69 -1.53
N LEU A 353 3.73 -4.87 -0.95
CA LEU A 353 2.69 -5.80 -0.52
C LEU A 353 2.96 -6.22 0.92
N CYS A 354 2.02 -5.93 1.82
CA CYS A 354 2.08 -6.28 3.25
C CYS A 354 0.68 -6.26 3.86
N GLY A 355 0.55 -6.78 5.07
CA GLY A 355 -0.62 -6.66 5.93
C GLY A 355 -0.26 -6.00 7.26
N GLU A 356 -1.21 -5.98 8.19
CA GLU A 356 -1.05 -5.35 9.51
C GLU A 356 -0.17 -6.14 10.47
N PHE A 357 -0.14 -7.45 10.37
CA PHE A 357 0.72 -8.40 11.10
C PHE A 357 0.73 -9.75 10.37
N SER A 358 1.30 -10.74 10.98
CA SER A 358 1.27 -12.12 10.49
C SER A 358 0.54 -13.05 11.47
N ARG A 359 0.77 -14.36 11.33
CA ARG A 359 0.05 -15.40 12.05
C ARG A 359 1.00 -16.30 12.84
N THR A 360 0.47 -16.89 13.94
CA THR A 360 1.22 -17.80 14.81
C THR A 360 1.82 -18.96 14.03
N PRO A 361 3.08 -19.35 14.33
CA PRO A 361 3.70 -20.51 13.72
C PRO A 361 2.93 -21.80 13.96
N ARG A 362 2.41 -21.99 15.18
CA ARG A 362 1.58 -23.16 15.52
C ARG A 362 0.13 -22.90 15.14
N MET A 363 -0.47 -23.86 14.44
CA MET A 363 -1.89 -23.83 14.13
C MET A 363 -2.73 -24.18 15.38
N ASN A 364 -3.89 -23.57 15.49
CA ASN A 364 -4.94 -23.97 16.42
C ASN A 364 -5.89 -24.98 15.76
N ASP A 365 -6.87 -25.47 16.51
CA ASP A 365 -7.87 -26.47 16.04
C ASP A 365 -9.07 -25.83 15.31
N GLY A 366 -9.03 -24.54 15.06
CA GLY A 366 -10.11 -23.78 14.42
C GLY A 366 -11.22 -23.34 15.35
N GLY A 367 -11.19 -23.72 16.64
CA GLY A 367 -12.21 -23.36 17.62
C GLY A 367 -12.05 -21.98 18.24
N ASN A 368 -10.95 -21.28 17.97
CA ASN A 368 -10.61 -20.03 18.64
C ASN A 368 -11.34 -18.82 18.02
N GLY A 369 -12.43 -18.40 18.67
CA GLY A 369 -13.22 -17.25 18.23
C GLY A 369 -14.10 -17.49 17.00
N GLY A 370 -14.09 -18.69 16.42
CA GLY A 370 -14.91 -19.03 15.27
C GLY A 370 -16.31 -19.52 15.63
N PRO A 371 -17.18 -19.67 14.62
CA PRO A 371 -18.49 -20.28 14.81
C PRO A 371 -18.34 -21.76 15.26
N PRO A 372 -19.36 -22.35 15.90
CA PRO A 372 -19.26 -23.72 16.42
C PRO A 372 -18.81 -24.78 15.39
N LEU A 373 -19.14 -24.58 14.11
CA LEU A 373 -18.76 -25.47 13.01
C LEU A 373 -17.30 -25.33 12.56
N SER A 374 -16.57 -24.33 13.04
CA SER A 374 -15.17 -24.12 12.68
C SER A 374 -14.21 -25.02 13.45
N LYS A 375 -14.67 -25.68 14.53
CA LYS A 375 -13.86 -26.63 15.29
C LYS A 375 -13.47 -27.81 14.40
N GLY A 376 -12.17 -28.10 14.35
CA GLY A 376 -11.62 -29.14 13.48
C GLY A 376 -11.22 -28.64 12.08
N THR A 377 -11.37 -27.34 11.82
CA THR A 377 -10.82 -26.66 10.64
C THR A 377 -9.66 -25.76 11.05
N PRO A 378 -8.41 -26.25 11.05
CA PRO A 378 -7.28 -25.54 11.64
C PRO A 378 -7.01 -24.17 11.03
N GLY A 379 -6.55 -23.24 11.87
CA GLY A 379 -6.17 -21.89 11.50
C GLY A 379 -4.99 -21.37 12.30
N ARG A 380 -4.71 -20.08 12.22
CA ARG A 380 -3.62 -19.42 12.94
C ARG A 380 -4.12 -18.14 13.61
N ASP A 381 -3.62 -17.88 14.80
CA ASP A 381 -3.94 -16.67 15.55
C ASP A 381 -3.05 -15.48 15.14
N HIS A 382 -3.36 -14.29 15.64
CA HIS A 382 -2.59 -13.08 15.38
C HIS A 382 -1.19 -13.13 15.96
N TRP A 383 -0.19 -12.71 15.20
CA TRP A 383 1.19 -12.66 15.66
C TRP A 383 2.01 -11.64 14.90
N GLY A 384 2.41 -10.56 15.58
CA GLY A 384 3.19 -9.48 14.99
C GLY A 384 4.71 -9.70 15.01
N ASN A 385 5.23 -10.73 15.68
CA ASN A 385 6.67 -10.88 15.94
C ASN A 385 7.47 -11.36 14.73
N ALA A 386 6.83 -11.81 13.67
CA ALA A 386 7.46 -12.07 12.39
C ALA A 386 6.45 -11.81 11.28
N MET A 387 6.82 -10.97 10.34
CA MET A 387 5.99 -10.52 9.23
C MET A 387 6.84 -10.52 7.98
N PHE A 388 6.20 -10.28 6.85
CA PHE A 388 6.88 -10.04 5.60
C PHE A 388 6.40 -8.74 4.96
N CYS A 389 7.27 -8.17 4.13
CA CYS A 389 6.93 -7.11 3.21
C CYS A 389 7.62 -7.38 1.88
N LEU A 390 6.84 -7.44 0.80
CA LEU A 390 7.37 -7.50 -0.56
C LEU A 390 7.58 -6.08 -1.06
N LEU A 391 8.75 -5.84 -1.64
CA LEU A 391 9.14 -4.57 -2.26
C LEU A 391 9.69 -4.86 -3.65
N GLY A 392 9.18 -4.19 -4.67
CA GLY A 392 9.71 -4.34 -6.03
C GLY A 392 9.52 -3.09 -6.88
N GLY A 393 10.38 -2.87 -7.86
CA GLY A 393 10.37 -1.66 -8.67
C GLY A 393 10.80 -0.40 -7.91
N GLY A 394 10.60 0.77 -8.49
CA GLY A 394 10.88 2.06 -7.85
C GLY A 394 12.35 2.26 -7.44
N GLY A 395 13.29 1.53 -8.01
CA GLY A 395 14.71 1.55 -7.68
C GLY A 395 15.11 0.53 -6.58
N VAL A 396 14.19 -0.29 -6.11
CA VAL A 396 14.50 -1.42 -5.20
C VAL A 396 15.24 -2.50 -5.98
N ARG A 397 16.35 -2.99 -5.43
CA ARG A 397 17.06 -4.14 -6.00
C ARG A 397 16.23 -5.41 -5.71
N GLY A 398 15.82 -6.10 -6.77
CA GLY A 398 15.11 -7.37 -6.66
C GLY A 398 16.01 -8.57 -6.35
N GLY A 399 15.38 -9.73 -6.07
CA GLY A 399 16.06 -10.99 -5.83
C GLY A 399 16.72 -11.12 -4.46
N GLN A 400 16.23 -10.42 -3.43
CA GLN A 400 16.79 -10.46 -2.08
C GLN A 400 15.76 -10.91 -1.05
N ILE A 401 16.23 -11.57 0.01
CA ILE A 401 15.46 -12.01 1.18
C ILE A 401 16.21 -11.71 2.47
#